data_736b43516f8531916fd5697b94cd2092
#
_entry.id   736b43516f8531916fd5697b94cd2092
#
_cell.length_a   1.000
_cell.length_b   1.000
_cell.length_c   1.000
_cell.angle_alpha   90.00
_cell.angle_beta   90.00
_cell.angle_gamma   90.00
#
_symmetry.space_group_name_H-M   'P 1'
#
loop_
_entity.id
_entity.type
_entity.pdbx_description
1 polymer ?
#
loop_
_entity_poly.entity_id
_entity_poly.type
_entity_poly.pdbx_seq_one_letter_code
_entity_poly.pdbx_strand_id
1 'polypeptide(L)'
;MTRFAAIDLGASSGRVIVSDESLTLTEVHRFPNGATMRAGALRWDIHRIFHEILYGLAKAGPVDSIGIDSWGVDYGLLGPDGTLLRDPVSYRDSRTEGVVSATIDRLGAQPLYEATGIQPHPINTIFQLLADDLTDAATMLLIPDLIAYWLTGETGAEVTNASTTGLLDIHSRTWSHDVARKAGIPTHLLPPIRHPGSPIGVMTPAHAPEACCRDAFPAWSAPVVAVASHDTASAVIATPAATDAFAYISCGTWSLVGVELSAPVLSEASRTGNFTNETGLDGTTRYLRNVMGLWLLQECLTTWGSPDLPALLQSAEEAEPHRSLIDAADPSFLAPGDMPTRIAEACRKAGQPVPRTKPETVRCILESLALAHRNAIADATALSGHQVEVIHLLGGGARNRLLSQLTADATGLPVVAGPVEATALGNILVQARAAEKVDGLREIRTLAHEFHSKYELA
;
A
#
# COMPACT_ATOMS: atom_id res chain seq x y z
N MET A 1 -7.87 28.57 -11.30
CA MET A 1 -6.72 27.66 -11.23
C MET A 1 -7.12 26.46 -10.41
N THR A 2 -7.24 25.29 -11.03
CA THR A 2 -7.68 24.08 -10.31
C THR A 2 -6.50 23.52 -9.51
N ARG A 3 -6.69 23.30 -8.22
CA ARG A 3 -5.68 22.76 -7.28
C ARG A 3 -6.25 21.60 -6.50
N PHE A 4 -5.51 20.52 -6.40
CA PHE A 4 -5.93 19.34 -5.65
C PHE A 4 -4.94 19.05 -4.52
N ALA A 5 -5.44 18.59 -3.37
CA ALA A 5 -4.60 18.11 -2.28
C ALA A 5 -4.69 16.58 -2.19
N ALA A 6 -3.56 15.91 -2.24
CA ALA A 6 -3.42 14.50 -1.92
C ALA A 6 -2.84 14.34 -0.51
N ILE A 7 -3.54 13.60 0.33
CA ILE A 7 -3.07 13.11 1.62
C ILE A 7 -2.61 11.68 1.38
N ASP A 8 -1.29 11.46 1.34
CA ASP A 8 -0.64 10.18 1.07
C ASP A 8 0.01 9.65 2.36
N LEU A 9 -0.60 8.63 2.93
CA LEU A 9 -0.21 8.05 4.21
C LEU A 9 0.48 6.70 3.99
N GLY A 10 1.81 6.69 4.01
CA GLY A 10 2.56 5.43 4.04
C GLY A 10 2.81 4.93 5.45
N ALA A 11 3.19 3.65 5.59
CA ALA A 11 3.47 3.03 6.88
C ALA A 11 4.70 3.63 7.61
N SER A 12 5.56 4.37 6.94
CA SER A 12 6.77 4.99 7.51
C SER A 12 6.77 6.52 7.46
N SER A 13 5.94 7.14 6.63
CA SER A 13 5.81 8.61 6.54
C SER A 13 4.46 8.98 5.94
N GLY A 14 3.89 10.10 6.38
CA GLY A 14 2.74 10.72 5.74
C GLY A 14 3.14 12.03 5.04
N ARG A 15 2.36 12.41 4.02
CA ARG A 15 2.61 13.60 3.21
C ARG A 15 1.31 14.30 2.86
N VAL A 16 1.38 15.62 2.73
CA VAL A 16 0.37 16.42 2.04
C VAL A 16 1.04 17.03 0.81
N ILE A 17 0.50 16.70 -0.35
CA ILE A 17 1.01 17.11 -1.67
C ILE A 17 -0.09 17.88 -2.37
N VAL A 18 0.26 18.99 -3.02
CA VAL A 18 -0.69 19.80 -3.78
C VAL A 18 -0.27 19.79 -5.24
N SER A 19 -1.25 19.67 -6.13
CA SER A 19 -1.01 19.91 -7.56
C SER A 19 -1.43 21.33 -7.95
N ASP A 20 -0.79 21.85 -8.98
CA ASP A 20 -1.30 22.98 -9.76
C ASP A 20 -2.11 22.52 -10.99
N GLU A 21 -2.54 23.46 -11.82
CA GLU A 21 -3.29 23.17 -13.06
C GLU A 21 -2.52 22.34 -14.08
N SER A 22 -1.20 22.36 -14.05
CA SER A 22 -0.32 21.57 -14.92
C SER A 22 -0.01 20.20 -14.34
N LEU A 23 -0.64 19.83 -13.21
CA LEU A 23 -0.40 18.61 -12.43
C LEU A 23 1.02 18.53 -11.84
N THR A 24 1.71 19.67 -11.74
CA THR A 24 3.00 19.72 -11.03
C THR A 24 2.76 19.49 -9.53
N LEU A 25 3.46 18.51 -8.98
CA LEU A 25 3.31 18.12 -7.58
C LEU A 25 4.25 18.93 -6.70
N THR A 26 3.70 19.48 -5.62
CA THR A 26 4.46 20.16 -4.57
C THR A 26 4.17 19.53 -3.21
N GLU A 27 5.18 18.92 -2.59
CA GLU A 27 5.08 18.45 -1.23
C GLU A 27 5.10 19.65 -0.28
N VAL A 28 3.97 19.90 0.38
CA VAL A 28 3.82 21.03 1.31
C VAL A 28 4.09 20.64 2.75
N HIS A 29 3.92 19.36 3.07
CA HIS A 29 4.23 18.83 4.41
C HIS A 29 4.60 17.35 4.33
N ARG A 30 5.57 16.95 5.13
CA ARG A 30 5.96 15.56 5.37
C ARG A 30 6.16 15.34 6.86
N PHE A 31 5.72 14.20 7.36
CA PHE A 31 5.88 13.82 8.75
C PHE A 31 6.22 12.33 8.88
N PRO A 32 6.97 11.93 9.92
CA PRO A 32 7.27 10.53 10.18
C PRO A 32 5.99 9.80 10.62
N ASN A 33 5.85 8.56 10.19
CA ASN A 33 4.80 7.66 10.63
C ASN A 33 5.42 6.35 11.12
N GLY A 34 4.69 5.64 12.00
CA GLY A 34 5.12 4.37 12.55
C GLY A 34 4.24 3.96 13.73
N ALA A 35 3.99 2.67 13.84
CA ALA A 35 3.28 2.13 14.98
C ALA A 35 4.22 2.01 16.19
N THR A 36 3.69 2.21 17.38
CA THR A 36 4.42 2.11 18.65
C THR A 36 3.66 1.25 19.64
N MET A 37 4.41 0.60 20.57
CA MET A 37 3.80 -0.20 21.64
C MET A 37 3.02 0.70 22.60
N ARG A 38 1.70 0.53 22.64
CA ARG A 38 0.78 1.27 23.54
C ARG A 38 -0.30 0.31 24.06
N ALA A 39 -0.55 0.33 25.36
CA ALA A 39 -1.55 -0.52 26.00
C ALA A 39 -1.47 -2.01 25.59
N GLY A 40 -0.23 -2.54 25.49
CA GLY A 40 0.01 -3.95 25.20
C GLY A 40 -0.12 -4.39 23.75
N ALA A 41 -0.32 -3.45 22.80
CA ALA A 41 -0.39 -3.71 21.37
C ALA A 41 0.42 -2.70 20.57
N LEU A 42 0.78 -3.06 19.35
CA LEU A 42 1.45 -2.17 18.39
C LEU A 42 0.38 -1.29 17.72
N ARG A 43 0.34 0.01 18.03
CA ARG A 43 -0.73 0.92 17.60
C ARG A 43 -0.23 2.11 16.80
N TRP A 44 -1.07 2.59 15.89
CA TRP A 44 -0.90 3.85 15.19
C TRP A 44 -1.35 5.01 16.08
N ASP A 45 -0.56 6.07 16.15
CA ASP A 45 -0.96 7.35 16.77
C ASP A 45 -1.83 8.13 15.78
N ILE A 46 -3.07 7.68 15.61
CA ILE A 46 -3.95 8.17 14.55
C ILE A 46 -4.36 9.63 14.77
N HIS A 47 -4.44 10.06 16.04
CA HIS A 47 -4.73 11.46 16.39
C HIS A 47 -3.57 12.39 15.98
N ARG A 48 -2.32 11.98 16.22
CA ARG A 48 -1.15 12.72 15.75
C ARG A 48 -1.11 12.77 14.23
N ILE A 49 -1.37 11.65 13.54
CA ILE A 49 -1.43 11.60 12.08
C ILE A 49 -2.47 12.60 11.57
N PHE A 50 -3.66 12.63 12.16
CA PHE A 50 -4.71 13.57 11.77
C PHE A 50 -4.32 15.04 11.99
N HIS A 51 -3.66 15.34 13.12
CA HIS A 51 -3.14 16.68 13.39
C HIS A 51 -2.10 17.12 12.35
N GLU A 52 -1.17 16.23 11.96
CA GLU A 52 -0.18 16.51 10.91
C GLU A 52 -0.84 16.74 9.55
N ILE A 53 -1.93 16.01 9.24
CA ILE A 53 -2.73 16.22 8.03
C ILE A 53 -3.33 17.63 8.04
N LEU A 54 -3.99 18.05 9.13
CA LEU A 54 -4.59 19.38 9.23
C LEU A 54 -3.53 20.49 9.11
N TYR A 55 -2.37 20.30 9.73
CA TYR A 55 -1.25 21.22 9.59
C TYR A 55 -0.75 21.32 8.15
N GLY A 56 -0.66 20.20 7.44
CA GLY A 56 -0.31 20.15 6.02
C GLY A 56 -1.36 20.85 5.15
N LEU A 57 -2.66 20.61 5.40
CA LEU A 57 -3.75 21.28 4.69
C LEU A 57 -3.76 22.80 4.96
N ALA A 58 -3.48 23.23 6.18
CA ALA A 58 -3.35 24.65 6.49
C ALA A 58 -2.20 25.32 5.69
N LYS A 59 -1.07 24.62 5.53
CA LYS A 59 0.04 25.08 4.67
C LYS A 59 -0.29 25.07 3.19
N ALA A 60 -1.09 24.10 2.75
CA ALA A 60 -1.51 24.00 1.35
C ALA A 60 -2.30 25.25 0.91
N GLY A 61 -3.06 25.86 1.82
CA GLY A 61 -4.05 26.88 1.48
C GLY A 61 -5.25 26.30 0.72
N PRO A 62 -6.18 27.13 0.26
CA PRO A 62 -7.40 26.65 -0.40
C PRO A 62 -7.11 25.78 -1.62
N VAL A 63 -7.85 24.66 -1.71
CA VAL A 63 -7.82 23.70 -2.82
C VAL A 63 -9.24 23.40 -3.30
N ASP A 64 -9.40 22.89 -4.52
CA ASP A 64 -10.71 22.56 -5.10
C ASP A 64 -11.22 21.20 -4.65
N SER A 65 -10.34 20.26 -4.28
CA SER A 65 -10.72 19.03 -3.59
C SER A 65 -9.54 18.39 -2.82
N ILE A 66 -9.90 17.44 -1.95
CA ILE A 66 -8.99 16.65 -1.13
C ILE A 66 -9.24 15.16 -1.40
N GLY A 67 -8.18 14.41 -1.66
CA GLY A 67 -8.19 12.95 -1.73
C GLY A 67 -7.28 12.33 -0.67
N ILE A 68 -7.64 11.15 -0.17
CA ILE A 68 -6.91 10.49 0.90
C ILE A 68 -6.61 9.05 0.49
N ASP A 69 -5.35 8.66 0.51
CA ASP A 69 -4.92 7.28 0.38
C ASP A 69 -4.01 6.88 1.54
N SER A 70 -3.93 5.59 1.79
CA SER A 70 -3.07 5.02 2.82
C SER A 70 -2.71 3.56 2.55
N TRP A 71 -1.87 3.00 3.42
CA TRP A 71 -1.70 1.55 3.49
C TRP A 71 -3.03 0.85 3.73
N GLY A 72 -3.15 -0.39 3.25
CA GLY A 72 -4.35 -1.21 3.40
C GLY A 72 -4.49 -1.89 4.77
N VAL A 73 -5.56 -2.63 4.92
CA VAL A 73 -5.89 -3.63 5.95
C VAL A 73 -6.15 -3.13 7.37
N ASP A 74 -5.56 -2.00 7.81
CA ASP A 74 -5.77 -1.46 9.15
C ASP A 74 -7.02 -0.59 9.23
N TYR A 75 -7.62 -0.54 10.42
CA TYR A 75 -8.91 0.11 10.64
C TYR A 75 -9.05 0.69 12.04
N GLY A 76 -9.97 1.64 12.19
CA GLY A 76 -10.51 2.09 13.46
C GLY A 76 -11.93 1.57 13.68
N LEU A 77 -12.29 1.31 14.93
CA LEU A 77 -13.64 0.95 15.35
C LEU A 77 -14.31 2.15 16.00
N LEU A 78 -15.48 2.53 15.50
CA LEU A 78 -16.30 3.60 16.06
C LEU A 78 -17.40 3.01 16.94
N GLY A 79 -17.66 3.67 18.07
CA GLY A 79 -18.81 3.42 18.91
C GLY A 79 -20.13 3.95 18.30
N PRO A 80 -21.28 3.68 18.95
CA PRO A 80 -22.59 4.16 18.49
C PRO A 80 -22.72 5.70 18.42
N ASP A 81 -21.90 6.41 19.17
CA ASP A 81 -21.82 7.87 19.17
C ASP A 81 -20.89 8.45 18.09
N GLY A 82 -20.27 7.58 17.28
CA GLY A 82 -19.32 7.95 16.23
C GLY A 82 -17.91 8.25 16.75
N THR A 83 -17.63 8.05 18.04
CA THR A 83 -16.28 8.23 18.58
C THR A 83 -15.40 7.02 18.33
N LEU A 84 -14.09 7.25 18.12
CA LEU A 84 -13.12 6.17 18.00
C LEU A 84 -12.94 5.47 19.35
N LEU A 85 -13.20 4.17 19.41
CA LEU A 85 -13.14 3.39 20.66
C LEU A 85 -11.68 3.26 21.19
N ARG A 86 -10.73 3.17 20.30
CA ARG A 86 -9.29 3.01 20.62
C ARG A 86 -8.41 3.29 19.41
N ASP A 87 -7.15 3.63 19.63
CA ASP A 87 -6.18 3.76 18.55
C ASP A 87 -6.11 2.48 17.71
N PRO A 88 -6.09 2.58 16.36
CA PRO A 88 -5.95 1.44 15.46
C PRO A 88 -4.72 0.60 15.75
N VAL A 89 -4.89 -0.73 15.74
CA VAL A 89 -3.77 -1.67 15.89
C VAL A 89 -3.11 -1.88 14.53
N SER A 90 -1.78 -1.88 14.51
CA SER A 90 -1.02 -2.11 13.28
C SER A 90 -1.11 -3.56 12.82
N TYR A 91 -1.15 -3.76 11.52
CA TYR A 91 -1.08 -5.08 10.88
C TYR A 91 0.19 -5.88 11.23
N ARG A 92 1.21 -5.23 11.80
CA ARG A 92 2.45 -5.88 12.28
C ARG A 92 2.35 -6.40 13.71
N ASP A 93 1.22 -6.18 14.40
CA ASP A 93 0.97 -6.72 15.73
C ASP A 93 0.83 -8.25 15.67
N SER A 94 1.32 -8.93 16.68
CA SER A 94 1.28 -10.41 16.76
C SER A 94 -0.08 -10.99 17.12
N ARG A 95 -1.10 -10.14 17.38
CA ARG A 95 -2.44 -10.58 17.85
C ARG A 95 -3.14 -11.59 16.92
N THR A 96 -2.75 -11.63 15.64
CA THR A 96 -3.32 -12.55 14.64
C THR A 96 -2.64 -13.91 14.57
N GLU A 97 -1.59 -14.14 15.39
CA GLU A 97 -0.94 -15.45 15.48
C GLU A 97 -1.95 -16.55 15.83
N GLY A 98 -1.99 -17.62 15.03
CA GLY A 98 -2.96 -18.72 15.18
C GLY A 98 -4.37 -18.44 14.65
N VAL A 99 -4.77 -17.17 14.45
CA VAL A 99 -6.11 -16.81 13.95
C VAL A 99 -6.31 -17.25 12.50
N VAL A 100 -5.28 -17.11 11.67
CA VAL A 100 -5.34 -17.48 10.24
C VAL A 100 -5.64 -18.95 10.07
N SER A 101 -4.89 -19.86 10.73
CA SER A 101 -5.09 -21.30 10.63
C SER A 101 -6.49 -21.70 11.12
N ALA A 102 -6.91 -21.23 12.29
CA ALA A 102 -8.24 -21.53 12.84
C ALA A 102 -9.39 -21.04 11.93
N THR A 103 -9.20 -19.90 11.26
CA THR A 103 -10.20 -19.37 10.31
C THR A 103 -10.23 -20.20 9.04
N ILE A 104 -9.07 -20.58 8.50
CA ILE A 104 -8.97 -21.43 7.30
C ILE A 104 -9.54 -22.82 7.56
N ASP A 105 -9.30 -23.42 8.72
CA ASP A 105 -9.88 -24.70 9.12
C ASP A 105 -11.42 -24.64 9.14
N ARG A 106 -11.98 -23.50 9.51
CA ARG A 106 -13.44 -23.27 9.56
C ARG A 106 -14.05 -22.94 8.22
N LEU A 107 -13.43 -22.06 7.40
CA LEU A 107 -13.99 -21.54 6.16
C LEU A 107 -13.54 -22.32 4.91
N GLY A 108 -12.42 -23.02 4.98
CA GLY A 108 -11.72 -23.59 3.85
C GLY A 108 -10.87 -22.56 3.10
N ALA A 109 -9.62 -22.90 2.80
CA ALA A 109 -8.70 -21.97 2.14
C ALA A 109 -9.16 -21.61 0.72
N GLN A 110 -9.56 -22.60 -0.08
CA GLN A 110 -10.00 -22.39 -1.45
C GLN A 110 -11.34 -21.65 -1.53
N PRO A 111 -12.40 -22.01 -0.77
CA PRO A 111 -13.65 -21.25 -0.75
C PRO A 111 -13.50 -19.81 -0.32
N LEU A 112 -12.62 -19.50 0.66
CA LEU A 112 -12.33 -18.14 1.07
C LEU A 112 -11.66 -17.35 -0.07
N TYR A 113 -10.68 -17.97 -0.74
CA TYR A 113 -9.98 -17.36 -1.86
C TYR A 113 -10.90 -17.13 -3.07
N GLU A 114 -11.77 -18.09 -3.41
CA GLU A 114 -12.76 -17.95 -4.50
C GLU A 114 -13.77 -16.81 -4.23
N ALA A 115 -14.14 -16.61 -2.97
CA ALA A 115 -15.07 -15.56 -2.58
C ALA A 115 -14.42 -14.17 -2.59
N THR A 116 -13.18 -14.05 -2.11
CA THR A 116 -12.55 -12.75 -1.85
C THR A 116 -11.40 -12.41 -2.79
N GLY A 117 -10.81 -13.39 -3.45
CA GLY A 117 -9.60 -13.24 -4.27
C GLY A 117 -8.32 -12.97 -3.47
N ILE A 118 -8.40 -12.90 -2.14
CA ILE A 118 -7.31 -12.42 -1.29
C ILE A 118 -6.52 -13.60 -0.69
N GLN A 119 -5.20 -13.53 -0.85
CA GLN A 119 -4.28 -14.44 -0.17
C GLN A 119 -4.47 -14.35 1.35
N PRO A 120 -4.73 -15.47 2.05
CA PRO A 120 -4.78 -15.47 3.50
C PRO A 120 -3.42 -15.09 4.10
N HIS A 121 -3.34 -13.93 4.71
CA HIS A 121 -2.14 -13.42 5.36
C HIS A 121 -2.51 -12.81 6.73
N PRO A 122 -1.70 -12.97 7.79
CA PRO A 122 -2.00 -12.44 9.12
C PRO A 122 -2.38 -10.95 9.16
N ILE A 123 -1.91 -10.19 8.18
CA ILE A 123 -2.20 -8.75 8.08
C ILE A 123 -3.64 -8.43 7.68
N ASN A 124 -4.38 -9.34 7.00
CA ASN A 124 -5.70 -9.02 6.46
C ASN A 124 -6.70 -8.68 7.56
N THR A 125 -7.56 -7.73 7.27
CA THR A 125 -8.57 -7.19 8.19
C THR A 125 -9.48 -8.28 8.79
N ILE A 126 -9.86 -9.27 7.99
CA ILE A 126 -10.68 -10.41 8.47
C ILE A 126 -10.05 -11.09 9.70
N PHE A 127 -8.74 -11.33 9.69
CA PHE A 127 -8.05 -11.96 10.82
C PHE A 127 -7.82 -11.00 11.97
N GLN A 128 -7.60 -9.73 11.69
CA GLN A 128 -7.45 -8.70 12.70
C GLN A 128 -8.76 -8.50 13.48
N LEU A 129 -9.92 -8.44 12.79
CA LEU A 129 -11.26 -8.34 13.44
C LEU A 129 -11.56 -9.55 14.32
N LEU A 130 -11.12 -10.74 13.93
CA LEU A 130 -11.30 -11.95 14.73
C LEU A 130 -10.43 -11.99 16.00
N ALA A 131 -9.37 -11.18 16.03
CA ALA A 131 -8.50 -11.01 17.19
C ALA A 131 -8.87 -9.77 18.03
N ASP A 132 -9.87 -9.00 17.62
CA ASP A 132 -10.25 -7.73 18.26
C ASP A 132 -11.49 -7.89 19.16
N ASP A 133 -11.66 -7.00 20.13
CA ASP A 133 -12.90 -6.85 20.89
C ASP A 133 -13.87 -5.95 20.11
N LEU A 134 -14.98 -6.54 19.67
CA LEU A 134 -15.99 -5.89 18.84
C LEU A 134 -17.26 -5.49 19.63
N THR A 135 -17.26 -5.67 20.95
CA THR A 135 -18.46 -5.59 21.79
C THR A 135 -19.21 -4.25 21.65
N ASP A 136 -18.47 -3.14 21.68
CA ASP A 136 -19.05 -1.80 21.62
C ASP A 136 -18.92 -1.14 20.22
N ALA A 137 -18.49 -1.93 19.22
CA ALA A 137 -18.25 -1.40 17.89
C ALA A 137 -19.56 -1.29 17.08
N ALA A 138 -19.82 -0.11 16.54
CA ALA A 138 -20.95 0.16 15.64
C ALA A 138 -20.52 0.16 14.16
N THR A 139 -19.30 0.58 13.87
CA THR A 139 -18.77 0.67 12.49
C THR A 139 -17.25 0.49 12.48
N MET A 140 -16.75 -0.19 11.45
CA MET A 140 -15.34 -0.28 11.12
C MET A 140 -15.04 0.69 9.97
N LEU A 141 -14.00 1.51 10.09
CA LEU A 141 -13.49 2.35 9.00
C LEU A 141 -12.01 2.05 8.76
N LEU A 142 -11.65 1.78 7.50
CA LEU A 142 -10.25 1.67 7.10
C LEU A 142 -9.55 3.02 7.33
N ILE A 143 -8.24 3.03 7.45
CA ILE A 143 -7.50 4.25 7.84
C ILE A 143 -7.86 5.48 7.00
N PRO A 144 -7.86 5.44 5.65
CA PRO A 144 -8.22 6.62 4.86
C PRO A 144 -9.69 7.01 5.02
N ASP A 145 -10.57 6.02 5.21
CA ASP A 145 -12.00 6.27 5.45
C ASP A 145 -12.26 6.88 6.84
N LEU A 146 -11.47 6.50 7.86
CA LEU A 146 -11.52 7.13 9.19
C LEU A 146 -11.07 8.60 9.14
N ILE A 147 -10.01 8.91 8.39
CA ILE A 147 -9.58 10.28 8.16
C ILE A 147 -10.66 11.07 7.40
N ALA A 148 -11.24 10.47 6.35
CA ALA A 148 -12.34 11.08 5.59
C ALA A 148 -13.56 11.34 6.48
N TYR A 149 -13.92 10.41 7.37
CA TYR A 149 -14.97 10.58 8.36
C TYR A 149 -14.71 11.76 9.29
N TRP A 150 -13.51 11.89 9.83
CA TRP A 150 -13.16 13.03 10.69
C TRP A 150 -13.15 14.37 9.96
N LEU A 151 -12.90 14.36 8.67
CA LEU A 151 -12.99 15.57 7.84
C LEU A 151 -14.43 15.93 7.46
N THR A 152 -15.34 14.95 7.27
CA THR A 152 -16.63 15.18 6.62
C THR A 152 -17.86 14.75 7.44
N GLY A 153 -17.70 13.81 8.36
CA GLY A 153 -18.79 13.13 9.06
C GLY A 153 -19.41 11.95 8.31
N GLU A 154 -18.97 11.67 7.10
CA GLU A 154 -19.55 10.65 6.24
C GLU A 154 -18.83 9.30 6.37
N THR A 155 -19.57 8.25 6.75
CA THR A 155 -19.03 6.88 6.83
C THR A 155 -19.10 6.17 5.49
N GLY A 156 -18.10 5.34 5.19
CA GLY A 156 -18.03 4.53 3.98
C GLY A 156 -16.72 3.75 3.93
N ALA A 157 -16.56 2.88 2.95
CA ALA A 157 -15.30 2.18 2.65
C ALA A 157 -15.02 2.26 1.15
N GLU A 158 -13.86 2.77 0.79
CA GLU A 158 -13.50 2.84 -0.62
C GLU A 158 -13.06 1.45 -1.13
N VAL A 159 -13.57 1.08 -2.29
CA VAL A 159 -13.53 -0.30 -2.83
C VAL A 159 -12.14 -0.86 -3.02
N THR A 160 -11.14 -0.04 -3.41
CA THR A 160 -9.77 -0.55 -3.63
C THR A 160 -9.10 -0.93 -2.32
N ASN A 161 -9.34 -0.18 -1.26
CA ASN A 161 -8.86 -0.50 0.07
C ASN A 161 -9.72 -1.60 0.73
N ALA A 162 -11.05 -1.54 0.60
CA ALA A 162 -11.94 -2.59 1.08
C ALA A 162 -11.61 -3.96 0.48
N SER A 163 -11.10 -4.02 -0.75
CA SER A 163 -10.69 -5.28 -1.38
C SER A 163 -9.51 -5.96 -0.71
N THR A 164 -8.67 -5.24 0.06
CA THR A 164 -7.53 -5.83 0.78
C THR A 164 -7.95 -6.61 2.05
N THR A 165 -9.17 -6.42 2.48
CA THR A 165 -9.66 -6.87 3.81
C THR A 165 -9.86 -8.37 3.95
N GLY A 166 -10.05 -9.11 2.83
CA GLY A 166 -10.53 -10.49 2.85
C GLY A 166 -12.03 -10.60 3.20
N LEU A 167 -12.78 -9.50 3.09
CA LEU A 167 -14.23 -9.42 3.37
C LEU A 167 -15.05 -8.89 2.20
N LEU A 168 -14.41 -8.40 1.13
CA LEU A 168 -15.09 -7.99 -0.10
C LEU A 168 -15.29 -9.20 -1.01
N ASP A 169 -16.46 -9.34 -1.60
CA ASP A 169 -16.72 -10.32 -2.65
C ASP A 169 -16.07 -9.84 -3.96
N ILE A 170 -15.20 -10.67 -4.53
CA ILE A 170 -14.36 -10.28 -5.67
C ILE A 170 -15.18 -10.06 -6.96
N HIS A 171 -16.35 -10.69 -7.07
CA HIS A 171 -17.19 -10.60 -8.26
C HIS A 171 -18.15 -9.40 -8.21
N SER A 172 -18.86 -9.25 -7.09
CA SER A 172 -19.81 -8.15 -6.90
C SER A 172 -19.15 -6.84 -6.48
N ARG A 173 -17.94 -6.90 -5.93
CA ARG A 173 -17.21 -5.76 -5.34
C ARG A 173 -18.01 -5.04 -4.25
N THR A 174 -18.77 -5.83 -3.50
CA THR A 174 -19.48 -5.42 -2.29
C THR A 174 -19.05 -6.30 -1.13
N TRP A 175 -19.41 -5.93 0.10
CA TRP A 175 -19.09 -6.77 1.24
C TRP A 175 -19.67 -8.17 1.11
N SER A 176 -18.86 -9.20 1.32
CA SER A 176 -19.30 -10.59 1.41
C SER A 176 -19.89 -10.85 2.80
N HIS A 177 -21.18 -10.55 2.96
CA HIS A 177 -21.88 -10.84 4.21
C HIS A 177 -21.88 -12.34 4.55
N ASP A 178 -21.73 -13.22 3.58
CA ASP A 178 -21.61 -14.66 3.79
C ASP A 178 -20.28 -15.01 4.44
N VAL A 179 -19.16 -14.51 3.90
CA VAL A 179 -17.83 -14.68 4.50
C VAL A 179 -17.80 -14.09 5.91
N ALA A 180 -18.29 -12.86 6.10
CA ALA A 180 -18.31 -12.19 7.40
C ALA A 180 -19.09 -13.03 8.45
N ARG A 181 -20.31 -13.48 8.13
CA ARG A 181 -21.12 -14.33 9.04
C ARG A 181 -20.45 -15.65 9.35
N LYS A 182 -19.93 -16.35 8.35
CA LYS A 182 -19.22 -17.63 8.55
C LYS A 182 -17.94 -17.44 9.37
N ALA A 183 -17.26 -16.29 9.21
CA ALA A 183 -16.13 -15.91 10.05
C ALA A 183 -16.52 -15.49 11.48
N GLY A 184 -17.80 -15.20 11.74
CA GLY A 184 -18.25 -14.71 13.05
C GLY A 184 -18.07 -13.21 13.23
N ILE A 185 -17.92 -12.47 12.14
CA ILE A 185 -17.79 -11.01 12.13
C ILE A 185 -19.18 -10.38 11.97
N PRO A 186 -19.59 -9.45 12.86
CA PRO A 186 -20.87 -8.76 12.75
C PRO A 186 -20.96 -7.92 11.48
N THR A 187 -21.96 -8.16 10.64
CA THR A 187 -22.08 -7.51 9.34
C THR A 187 -22.47 -6.04 9.41
N HIS A 188 -23.00 -5.57 10.55
CA HIS A 188 -23.31 -4.16 10.78
C HIS A 188 -22.05 -3.28 10.87
N LEU A 189 -20.88 -3.87 11.14
CA LEU A 189 -19.61 -3.14 11.16
C LEU A 189 -19.17 -2.67 9.78
N LEU A 190 -19.67 -3.26 8.71
CA LEU A 190 -19.24 -3.03 7.34
C LEU A 190 -19.99 -1.84 6.74
N PRO A 191 -19.34 -0.67 6.54
CA PRO A 191 -20.00 0.53 6.04
C PRO A 191 -20.30 0.43 4.54
N PRO A 192 -21.11 1.32 3.95
CA PRO A 192 -21.38 1.33 2.51
C PRO A 192 -20.10 1.44 1.67
N ILE A 193 -20.03 0.68 0.57
CA ILE A 193 -18.92 0.75 -0.38
C ILE A 193 -19.01 2.03 -1.21
N ARG A 194 -17.86 2.66 -1.45
CA ARG A 194 -17.66 3.82 -2.32
C ARG A 194 -16.71 3.49 -3.46
N HIS A 195 -16.86 4.19 -4.56
CA HIS A 195 -15.99 4.02 -5.72
C HIS A 195 -15.09 5.25 -5.93
N PRO A 196 -13.88 5.10 -6.48
CA PRO A 196 -13.03 6.23 -6.84
C PRO A 196 -13.75 7.24 -7.75
N GLY A 197 -13.58 8.52 -7.46
CA GLY A 197 -14.24 9.63 -8.14
C GLY A 197 -15.59 10.04 -7.50
N SER A 198 -16.17 9.25 -6.59
CA SER A 198 -17.42 9.64 -5.92
C SER A 198 -17.19 10.71 -4.84
N PRO A 199 -18.14 11.65 -4.64
CA PRO A 199 -18.06 12.62 -3.55
C PRO A 199 -18.22 11.90 -2.20
N ILE A 200 -17.44 12.32 -1.19
CA ILE A 200 -17.60 11.87 0.20
C ILE A 200 -18.40 12.91 0.96
N GLY A 201 -17.97 14.16 0.98
CA GLY A 201 -18.58 15.25 1.71
C GLY A 201 -17.75 16.52 1.59
N VAL A 202 -17.97 17.46 2.49
CA VAL A 202 -17.23 18.73 2.55
C VAL A 202 -16.50 18.81 3.87
N MET A 203 -15.23 19.21 3.83
CA MET A 203 -14.39 19.34 5.03
C MET A 203 -15.01 20.30 6.05
N THR A 204 -15.18 19.83 7.29
CA THR A 204 -15.75 20.57 8.42
C THR A 204 -15.12 20.10 9.73
N PRO A 205 -14.91 20.98 10.73
CA PRO A 205 -14.41 20.57 12.05
C PRO A 205 -15.46 19.87 12.92
N ALA A 206 -16.71 19.73 12.46
CA ALA A 206 -17.83 19.26 13.29
C ALA A 206 -17.61 17.81 13.81
N HIS A 207 -16.93 16.97 13.06
CA HIS A 207 -16.71 15.54 13.35
C HIS A 207 -15.30 15.20 13.79
N ALA A 208 -14.43 16.21 13.91
CA ALA A 208 -13.08 16.02 14.40
C ALA A 208 -13.07 15.55 15.87
N PRO A 209 -12.11 14.69 16.24
CA PRO A 209 -11.91 14.33 17.65
C PRO A 209 -11.74 15.57 18.52
N GLU A 210 -12.54 15.71 19.60
CA GLU A 210 -12.56 16.93 20.40
C GLU A 210 -11.24 17.30 21.06
N ALA A 211 -10.45 16.30 21.39
CA ALA A 211 -9.27 16.48 22.26
C ALA A 211 -8.04 17.12 21.58
N CYS A 212 -7.96 17.19 20.23
CA CYS A 212 -6.69 17.60 19.60
C CYS A 212 -6.80 18.50 18.35
N CYS A 213 -7.94 18.65 17.72
CA CYS A 213 -7.91 19.02 16.30
C CYS A 213 -8.86 20.11 15.84
N ARG A 214 -9.90 20.50 16.58
CA ARG A 214 -10.87 21.52 16.10
C ARG A 214 -10.21 22.85 15.78
N ASP A 215 -9.28 23.29 16.61
CA ASP A 215 -8.57 24.56 16.44
C ASP A 215 -7.48 24.50 15.34
N ALA A 216 -7.13 23.29 14.90
CA ALA A 216 -6.13 23.06 13.85
C ALA A 216 -6.72 23.07 12.43
N PHE A 217 -8.07 23.09 12.28
CA PHE A 217 -8.69 23.13 10.97
C PHE A 217 -8.33 24.43 10.24
N PRO A 218 -8.02 24.32 8.94
CA PRO A 218 -7.80 25.53 8.13
C PRO A 218 -9.08 26.37 8.06
N ALA A 219 -8.92 27.69 7.89
CA ALA A 219 -10.03 28.64 7.78
C ALA A 219 -10.80 28.54 6.44
N TRP A 220 -10.50 27.54 5.63
CA TRP A 220 -11.16 27.26 4.34
C TRP A 220 -11.72 25.83 4.35
N SER A 221 -12.59 25.55 3.41
CA SER A 221 -13.25 24.25 3.25
C SER A 221 -13.17 23.79 1.80
N ALA A 222 -13.14 22.48 1.58
CA ALA A 222 -13.14 21.90 0.24
C ALA A 222 -13.92 20.58 0.23
N PRO A 223 -14.43 20.15 -0.94
CA PRO A 223 -14.93 18.80 -1.15
C PRO A 223 -13.85 17.75 -0.86
N VAL A 224 -14.24 16.64 -0.25
CA VAL A 224 -13.45 15.43 -0.11
C VAL A 224 -13.98 14.41 -1.11
N VAL A 225 -13.10 13.87 -1.93
CA VAL A 225 -13.41 12.94 -3.03
C VAL A 225 -12.78 11.59 -2.72
N ALA A 226 -13.55 10.51 -2.89
CA ALA A 226 -12.99 9.16 -2.83
C ALA A 226 -12.00 8.98 -3.98
N VAL A 227 -10.78 8.65 -3.65
CA VAL A 227 -9.75 8.24 -4.61
C VAL A 227 -9.52 6.74 -4.49
N ALA A 228 -8.64 6.13 -5.25
CA ALA A 228 -8.23 4.77 -4.97
C ALA A 228 -7.43 4.77 -3.66
N SER A 229 -8.12 4.57 -2.55
CA SER A 229 -7.60 4.88 -1.22
C SER A 229 -6.59 3.87 -0.66
N HIS A 230 -6.38 2.73 -1.34
CA HIS A 230 -5.18 1.91 -1.13
C HIS A 230 -4.00 2.53 -1.90
N ASP A 231 -2.92 2.90 -1.21
CA ASP A 231 -1.75 3.60 -1.76
C ASP A 231 -1.21 2.95 -3.05
N THR A 232 -1.14 1.62 -3.06
CA THR A 232 -0.73 0.85 -4.25
C THR A 232 -1.75 0.95 -5.38
N ALA A 233 -3.05 1.02 -5.09
CA ALA A 233 -4.05 1.22 -6.15
C ALA A 233 -3.89 2.58 -6.81
N SER A 234 -3.70 3.64 -6.02
CA SER A 234 -3.36 4.96 -6.54
C SER A 234 -2.06 4.95 -7.35
N ALA A 235 -1.01 4.27 -6.86
CA ALA A 235 0.24 4.16 -7.60
C ALA A 235 0.08 3.47 -8.96
N VAL A 236 -0.70 2.39 -9.03
CA VAL A 236 -0.95 1.64 -10.28
C VAL A 236 -1.76 2.49 -11.29
N ILE A 237 -2.68 3.32 -10.83
CA ILE A 237 -3.40 4.29 -11.69
C ILE A 237 -2.41 5.22 -12.42
N ALA A 238 -1.38 5.69 -11.73
CA ALA A 238 -0.35 6.56 -12.27
C ALA A 238 0.76 5.82 -13.04
N THR A 239 0.58 4.54 -13.37
CA THR A 239 1.54 3.81 -14.20
C THR A 239 1.59 4.42 -15.60
N PRO A 240 2.76 4.84 -16.12
CA PRO A 240 2.88 5.45 -17.44
C PRO A 240 2.86 4.40 -18.56
N ALA A 241 1.91 3.46 -18.50
CA ALA A 241 1.81 2.35 -19.43
C ALA A 241 1.18 2.77 -20.77
N ALA A 242 1.91 2.52 -21.86
CA ALA A 242 1.43 2.80 -23.22
C ALA A 242 0.48 1.70 -23.74
N THR A 243 0.59 0.48 -23.21
CA THR A 243 -0.21 -0.71 -23.56
C THR A 243 -0.60 -1.46 -22.31
N ASP A 244 -1.47 -2.45 -22.45
CA ASP A 244 -1.83 -3.32 -21.31
C ASP A 244 -0.77 -4.40 -21.01
N ALA A 245 0.25 -4.58 -21.88
CA ALA A 245 1.29 -5.60 -21.74
C ALA A 245 2.39 -5.17 -20.75
N PHE A 246 2.02 -4.86 -19.52
CA PHE A 246 2.96 -4.43 -18.48
C PHE A 246 2.80 -5.20 -17.17
N ALA A 247 3.89 -5.24 -16.41
CA ALA A 247 3.88 -5.53 -14.99
C ALA A 247 4.22 -4.26 -14.20
N TYR A 248 3.76 -4.20 -12.96
CA TYR A 248 4.14 -3.13 -12.05
C TYR A 248 4.82 -3.69 -10.80
N ILE A 249 5.69 -2.88 -10.22
CA ILE A 249 6.29 -3.09 -8.92
C ILE A 249 6.08 -1.82 -8.12
N SER A 250 5.09 -1.78 -7.24
CA SER A 250 4.95 -0.69 -6.28
C SER A 250 5.93 -0.95 -5.13
N CYS A 251 7.07 -0.25 -5.15
CA CYS A 251 8.20 -0.52 -4.28
C CYS A 251 8.38 0.57 -3.23
N GLY A 252 8.07 0.23 -2.01
CA GLY A 252 8.30 1.00 -0.79
C GLY A 252 8.84 0.10 0.32
N THR A 253 8.25 0.14 1.49
CA THR A 253 8.50 -0.80 2.60
C THR A 253 8.20 -2.24 2.16
N TRP A 254 7.11 -2.44 1.43
CA TRP A 254 6.77 -3.63 0.67
C TRP A 254 7.06 -3.42 -0.82
N SER A 255 7.17 -4.52 -1.57
CA SER A 255 7.07 -4.55 -3.03
C SER A 255 5.83 -5.33 -3.41
N LEU A 256 4.82 -4.64 -3.92
CA LEU A 256 3.63 -5.26 -4.48
C LEU A 256 3.88 -5.46 -5.98
N VAL A 257 4.10 -6.72 -6.36
CA VAL A 257 4.55 -7.11 -7.71
C VAL A 257 3.43 -7.81 -8.45
N GLY A 258 2.99 -7.27 -9.57
CA GLY A 258 1.86 -7.85 -10.27
C GLY A 258 1.57 -7.29 -11.64
N VAL A 259 0.40 -7.66 -12.14
CA VAL A 259 -0.17 -7.22 -13.41
C VAL A 259 -1.58 -6.69 -13.20
N GLU A 260 -2.08 -5.88 -14.11
CA GLU A 260 -3.46 -5.42 -14.10
C GLU A 260 -4.29 -6.23 -15.12
N LEU A 261 -5.39 -6.80 -14.64
CA LEU A 261 -6.24 -7.71 -15.40
C LEU A 261 -7.67 -7.18 -15.48
N SER A 262 -8.43 -7.63 -16.48
CA SER A 262 -9.87 -7.37 -16.58
C SER A 262 -10.73 -8.28 -15.70
N ALA A 263 -10.17 -9.39 -15.20
CA ALA A 263 -10.87 -10.37 -14.36
C ALA A 263 -9.90 -11.04 -13.37
N PRO A 264 -10.40 -11.51 -12.21
CA PRO A 264 -9.57 -12.15 -11.20
C PRO A 264 -9.12 -13.56 -11.62
N VAL A 265 -7.96 -14.00 -11.08
CA VAL A 265 -7.42 -15.35 -11.22
C VAL A 265 -7.60 -16.10 -9.91
N LEU A 266 -8.57 -17.02 -9.85
CA LEU A 266 -9.02 -17.69 -8.63
C LEU A 266 -8.65 -19.18 -8.54
N SER A 267 -7.72 -19.63 -9.39
CA SER A 267 -7.28 -21.02 -9.39
C SER A 267 -6.56 -21.40 -8.10
N GLU A 268 -6.58 -22.69 -7.77
CA GLU A 268 -5.81 -23.22 -6.64
C GLU A 268 -4.30 -22.94 -6.81
N ALA A 269 -3.79 -22.97 -8.03
CA ALA A 269 -2.41 -22.63 -8.32
C ALA A 269 -2.11 -21.16 -8.00
N SER A 270 -3.04 -20.23 -8.27
CA SER A 270 -2.93 -18.82 -7.91
C SER A 270 -2.91 -18.66 -6.38
N ARG A 271 -3.82 -19.32 -5.66
CA ARG A 271 -3.86 -19.31 -4.20
C ARG A 271 -2.56 -19.85 -3.57
N THR A 272 -2.10 -21.00 -4.02
CA THR A 272 -0.87 -21.64 -3.50
C THR A 272 0.40 -20.89 -3.91
N GLY A 273 0.34 -20.15 -5.04
CA GLY A 273 1.37 -19.21 -5.47
C GLY A 273 1.37 -17.89 -4.68
N ASN A 274 0.51 -17.75 -3.67
CA ASN A 274 0.38 -16.56 -2.82
C ASN A 274 0.01 -15.29 -3.59
N PHE A 275 -0.80 -15.40 -4.65
CA PHE A 275 -1.35 -14.24 -5.34
C PHE A 275 -2.63 -13.74 -4.71
N THR A 276 -2.81 -12.43 -4.78
CA THR A 276 -4.01 -11.72 -4.34
C THR A 276 -4.63 -10.96 -5.52
N ASN A 277 -5.95 -10.84 -5.53
CA ASN A 277 -6.72 -10.11 -6.54
C ASN A 277 -7.38 -8.92 -5.86
N GLU A 278 -6.81 -7.76 -6.01
CA GLU A 278 -7.34 -6.53 -5.41
C GLU A 278 -8.05 -5.68 -6.46
N THR A 279 -9.09 -4.96 -6.06
CA THR A 279 -9.83 -4.08 -6.97
C THR A 279 -8.98 -2.88 -7.40
N GLY A 280 -8.93 -2.62 -8.70
CA GLY A 280 -8.36 -1.42 -9.31
C GLY A 280 -9.41 -0.40 -9.75
N LEU A 281 -8.97 0.68 -10.40
CA LEU A 281 -9.86 1.69 -10.97
C LEU A 281 -10.73 1.08 -12.08
N ASP A 282 -11.97 1.56 -12.21
CA ASP A 282 -12.95 1.12 -13.22
C ASP A 282 -13.20 -0.39 -13.22
N GLY A 283 -12.90 -1.03 -12.10
CA GLY A 283 -13.15 -2.45 -11.93
C GLY A 283 -12.09 -3.35 -12.56
N THR A 284 -10.92 -2.86 -12.84
CA THR A 284 -9.77 -3.73 -13.09
C THR A 284 -9.41 -4.56 -11.85
N THR A 285 -8.64 -5.60 -12.04
CA THR A 285 -8.11 -6.44 -10.98
C THR A 285 -6.59 -6.27 -10.93
N ARG A 286 -6.08 -5.80 -9.81
CA ARG A 286 -4.66 -5.81 -9.51
C ARG A 286 -4.28 -7.21 -9.02
N TYR A 287 -3.76 -8.02 -9.91
CA TYR A 287 -3.31 -9.38 -9.61
C TYR A 287 -1.85 -9.35 -9.21
N LEU A 288 -1.56 -9.53 -7.94
CA LEU A 288 -0.25 -9.25 -7.37
C LEU A 288 0.18 -10.26 -6.29
N ARG A 289 1.47 -10.26 -6.01
CA ARG A 289 2.07 -10.91 -4.84
C ARG A 289 2.73 -9.86 -3.96
N ASN A 290 2.49 -9.95 -2.65
CA ASN A 290 3.23 -9.17 -1.66
C ASN A 290 4.62 -9.79 -1.47
N VAL A 291 5.65 -9.00 -1.74
CA VAL A 291 7.06 -9.34 -1.53
C VAL A 291 7.62 -8.35 -0.53
N MET A 292 8.52 -8.78 0.34
CA MET A 292 9.26 -7.84 1.18
C MET A 292 10.00 -6.85 0.28
N GLY A 293 9.89 -5.56 0.60
CA GLY A 293 10.49 -4.50 -0.19
C GLY A 293 11.74 -3.92 0.48
N LEU A 294 11.88 -2.61 0.41
CA LEU A 294 13.03 -1.90 0.97
C LEU A 294 13.04 -1.87 2.52
N TRP A 295 12.08 -2.50 3.19
CA TRP A 295 12.10 -2.73 4.63
C TRP A 295 13.41 -3.37 5.10
N LEU A 296 13.92 -4.37 4.37
CA LEU A 296 15.19 -5.02 4.69
C LEU A 296 16.35 -4.01 4.74
N LEU A 297 16.40 -3.13 3.75
CA LEU A 297 17.41 -2.08 3.70
C LEU A 297 17.17 -1.01 4.77
N GLN A 298 15.92 -0.58 4.99
CA GLN A 298 15.56 0.43 5.99
C GLN A 298 15.96 0.00 7.41
N GLU A 299 15.69 -1.25 7.78
CA GLU A 299 16.08 -1.81 9.08
C GLU A 299 17.61 -1.93 9.22
N CYS A 300 18.31 -2.30 8.16
CA CYS A 300 19.77 -2.26 8.15
C CYS A 300 20.30 -0.84 8.34
N LEU A 301 19.77 0.15 7.64
CA LEU A 301 20.16 1.55 7.78
C LEU A 301 19.93 2.06 9.21
N THR A 302 18.78 1.73 9.80
CA THR A 302 18.46 2.07 11.20
C THR A 302 19.49 1.45 12.15
N THR A 303 19.79 0.16 12.01
CA THR A 303 20.79 -0.57 12.81
C THR A 303 22.19 0.05 12.67
N TRP A 304 22.53 0.56 11.49
CA TRP A 304 23.84 1.15 11.21
C TRP A 304 23.96 2.65 11.53
N GLY A 305 22.91 3.27 12.10
CA GLY A 305 22.90 4.69 12.47
C GLY A 305 22.74 5.61 11.25
N SER A 306 21.94 5.20 10.28
CA SER A 306 21.56 5.99 9.09
C SER A 306 22.76 6.55 8.29
N PRO A 307 23.64 5.67 7.74
CA PRO A 307 24.76 6.10 6.92
C PRO A 307 24.29 6.82 5.66
N ASP A 308 25.23 7.49 4.96
CA ASP A 308 24.98 8.10 3.65
C ASP A 308 24.54 7.01 2.64
N LEU A 309 23.25 7.03 2.31
CA LEU A 309 22.64 6.02 1.43
C LEU A 309 23.18 6.07 -0.01
N PRO A 310 23.32 7.23 -0.66
CA PRO A 310 23.93 7.33 -1.99
C PRO A 310 25.32 6.69 -2.08
N ALA A 311 26.21 7.04 -1.15
CA ALA A 311 27.56 6.46 -1.10
C ALA A 311 27.55 4.94 -0.84
N LEU A 312 26.61 4.48 0.01
CA LEU A 312 26.44 3.07 0.31
C LEU A 312 25.93 2.27 -0.91
N LEU A 313 24.99 2.80 -1.67
CA LEU A 313 24.47 2.19 -2.90
C LEU A 313 25.54 2.13 -3.98
N GLN A 314 26.36 3.18 -4.15
CA GLN A 314 27.48 3.17 -5.06
C GLN A 314 28.50 2.08 -4.69
N SER A 315 28.86 1.97 -3.41
CA SER A 315 29.75 0.91 -2.95
C SER A 315 29.14 -0.50 -3.09
N ALA A 316 27.83 -0.62 -2.99
CA ALA A 316 27.13 -1.88 -3.22
C ALA A 316 27.12 -2.28 -4.71
N GLU A 317 27.11 -1.32 -5.63
CA GLU A 317 27.25 -1.57 -7.07
C GLU A 317 28.60 -2.18 -7.42
N GLU A 318 29.66 -1.78 -6.71
CA GLU A 318 31.02 -2.31 -6.86
C GLU A 318 31.26 -3.64 -6.16
N ALA A 319 30.37 -4.07 -5.25
CA ALA A 319 30.50 -5.33 -4.53
C ALA A 319 30.33 -6.54 -5.47
N GLU A 320 30.95 -7.67 -5.10
CA GLU A 320 30.91 -8.93 -5.87
C GLU A 320 29.47 -9.37 -6.13
N PRO A 321 29.02 -9.48 -7.40
CA PRO A 321 27.66 -9.86 -7.73
C PRO A 321 27.37 -11.32 -7.39
N HIS A 322 26.11 -11.61 -7.05
CA HIS A 322 25.56 -12.94 -6.79
C HIS A 322 26.33 -13.77 -5.74
N ARG A 323 27.05 -13.10 -4.86
CA ARG A 323 27.83 -13.75 -3.81
C ARG A 323 26.93 -14.38 -2.74
N SER A 324 25.87 -13.70 -2.37
CA SER A 324 24.95 -14.11 -1.30
C SER A 324 23.53 -13.72 -1.66
N LEU A 325 22.60 -14.64 -1.49
CA LEU A 325 21.17 -14.42 -1.76
C LEU A 325 20.33 -14.94 -0.60
N ILE A 326 19.26 -14.25 -0.30
CA ILE A 326 18.26 -14.63 0.71
C ILE A 326 16.89 -14.78 0.08
N ASP A 327 16.00 -15.54 0.71
CA ASP A 327 14.58 -15.50 0.38
C ASP A 327 13.96 -14.27 1.03
N ALA A 328 13.67 -13.24 0.23
CA ALA A 328 13.05 -12.01 0.72
C ALA A 328 11.61 -12.24 1.29
N ALA A 329 10.99 -13.38 1.01
CA ALA A 329 9.69 -13.74 1.55
C ALA A 329 9.75 -14.49 2.89
N ASP A 330 10.95 -14.77 3.43
CA ASP A 330 11.11 -15.46 4.71
C ASP A 330 10.44 -14.66 5.84
N PRO A 331 9.49 -15.27 6.59
CA PRO A 331 8.79 -14.60 7.69
C PRO A 331 9.71 -14.05 8.79
N SER A 332 10.93 -14.57 8.93
CA SER A 332 11.90 -14.08 9.92
C SER A 332 12.30 -12.61 9.69
N PHE A 333 12.06 -12.07 8.48
CA PHE A 333 12.36 -10.66 8.15
C PHE A 333 11.20 -9.69 8.44
N LEU A 334 10.01 -10.17 8.85
CA LEU A 334 8.85 -9.30 9.10
C LEU A 334 9.03 -8.38 10.32
N ALA A 335 9.60 -8.91 11.39
CA ALA A 335 9.73 -8.17 12.63
C ALA A 335 10.83 -7.10 12.56
N PRO A 336 10.67 -5.92 13.18
CA PRO A 336 11.75 -4.94 13.30
C PRO A 336 12.91 -5.47 14.14
N GLY A 337 14.10 -4.82 14.02
CA GLY A 337 15.28 -5.10 14.84
C GLY A 337 16.54 -5.38 14.02
N ASP A 338 17.47 -6.14 14.58
CA ASP A 338 18.81 -6.38 13.99
C ASP A 338 18.73 -7.18 12.66
N MET A 339 18.37 -6.48 11.60
CA MET A 339 18.24 -7.06 10.26
C MET A 339 19.55 -7.55 9.66
N PRO A 340 20.70 -6.85 9.82
CA PRO A 340 21.98 -7.35 9.34
C PRO A 340 22.33 -8.74 9.88
N THR A 341 22.11 -8.97 11.16
CA THR A 341 22.35 -10.28 11.79
C THR A 341 21.42 -11.35 11.22
N ARG A 342 20.13 -11.06 11.02
CA ARG A 342 19.17 -12.02 10.42
C ARG A 342 19.57 -12.38 8.98
N ILE A 343 20.00 -11.42 8.17
CA ILE A 343 20.49 -11.68 6.81
C ILE A 343 21.74 -12.57 6.84
N ALA A 344 22.68 -12.26 7.73
CA ALA A 344 23.87 -13.08 7.89
C ALA A 344 23.54 -14.52 8.31
N GLU A 345 22.56 -14.70 9.19
CA GLU A 345 22.08 -16.03 9.61
C GLU A 345 21.36 -16.77 8.48
N ALA A 346 20.53 -16.09 7.69
CA ALA A 346 19.85 -16.67 6.54
C ALA A 346 20.87 -17.18 5.50
N CYS A 347 21.90 -16.39 5.16
CA CYS A 347 22.99 -16.81 4.28
C CYS A 347 23.72 -18.04 4.84
N ARG A 348 24.03 -18.04 6.15
CA ARG A 348 24.72 -19.16 6.79
C ARG A 348 23.88 -20.45 6.76
N LYS A 349 22.57 -20.35 7.05
CA LYS A 349 21.64 -21.49 6.98
C LYS A 349 21.52 -22.05 5.57
N ALA A 350 21.59 -21.18 4.55
CA ALA A 350 21.56 -21.56 3.15
C ALA A 350 22.93 -22.06 2.62
N GLY A 351 23.97 -22.11 3.47
CA GLY A 351 25.33 -22.54 3.05
C GLY A 351 26.02 -21.56 2.12
N GLN A 352 25.58 -20.28 2.10
CA GLN A 352 26.14 -19.25 1.24
C GLN A 352 27.20 -18.40 2.00
N PRO A 353 28.09 -17.70 1.27
CA PRO A 353 29.00 -16.74 1.88
C PRO A 353 28.22 -15.68 2.67
N VAL A 354 28.63 -15.41 3.91
CA VAL A 354 28.01 -14.39 4.74
C VAL A 354 28.54 -13.01 4.32
N PRO A 355 27.67 -12.01 4.07
CA PRO A 355 28.10 -10.62 3.83
C PRO A 355 28.91 -10.10 5.03
N ARG A 356 30.07 -9.47 4.79
CA ARG A 356 31.01 -9.01 5.81
C ARG A 356 31.01 -7.50 5.98
N THR A 357 30.58 -6.78 4.95
CA THR A 357 30.54 -5.32 4.90
C THR A 357 29.12 -4.82 4.66
N LYS A 358 28.86 -3.55 4.98
CA LYS A 358 27.56 -2.92 4.69
C LYS A 358 27.24 -2.96 3.17
N PRO A 359 28.16 -2.63 2.25
CA PRO A 359 27.93 -2.76 0.81
C PRO A 359 27.57 -4.18 0.36
N GLU A 360 28.27 -5.21 0.85
CA GLU A 360 27.93 -6.61 0.54
C GLU A 360 26.52 -6.98 1.04
N THR A 361 26.13 -6.51 2.21
CA THR A 361 24.78 -6.74 2.74
C THR A 361 23.72 -6.05 1.88
N VAL A 362 23.96 -4.80 1.47
CA VAL A 362 23.04 -4.06 0.58
C VAL A 362 22.95 -4.75 -0.77
N ARG A 363 24.05 -5.20 -1.34
CA ARG A 363 24.08 -5.96 -2.60
C ARG A 363 23.24 -7.23 -2.49
N CYS A 364 23.44 -8.01 -1.44
CA CYS A 364 22.67 -9.21 -1.14
C CYS A 364 21.16 -8.91 -1.09
N ILE A 365 20.74 -7.85 -0.38
CA ILE A 365 19.34 -7.43 -0.30
C ILE A 365 18.78 -7.11 -1.70
N LEU A 366 19.45 -6.23 -2.45
CA LEU A 366 18.93 -5.74 -3.73
C LEU A 366 18.86 -6.83 -4.80
N GLU A 367 19.85 -7.71 -4.86
CA GLU A 367 19.82 -8.88 -5.76
C GLU A 367 18.71 -9.86 -5.38
N SER A 368 18.52 -10.11 -4.09
CA SER A 368 17.45 -10.98 -3.61
C SER A 368 16.07 -10.41 -3.93
N LEU A 369 15.88 -9.08 -3.78
CA LEU A 369 14.65 -8.41 -4.19
C LEU A 369 14.41 -8.49 -5.69
N ALA A 370 15.44 -8.26 -6.53
CA ALA A 370 15.34 -8.37 -7.98
C ALA A 370 14.92 -9.79 -8.42
N LEU A 371 15.48 -10.83 -7.79
CA LEU A 371 15.07 -12.21 -8.03
C LEU A 371 13.64 -12.49 -7.58
N ALA A 372 13.20 -11.94 -6.43
CA ALA A 372 11.84 -12.08 -5.96
C ALA A 372 10.85 -11.37 -6.92
N HIS A 373 11.20 -10.20 -7.45
CA HIS A 373 10.43 -9.50 -8.48
C HIS A 373 10.30 -10.34 -9.74
N ARG A 374 11.42 -10.89 -10.26
CA ARG A 374 11.42 -11.79 -11.42
C ARG A 374 10.48 -12.97 -11.21
N ASN A 375 10.60 -13.66 -10.09
CA ASN A 375 9.78 -14.85 -9.80
C ASN A 375 8.30 -14.49 -9.72
N ALA A 376 7.95 -13.38 -9.05
CA ALA A 376 6.56 -12.93 -8.96
C ALA A 376 5.97 -12.57 -10.32
N ILE A 377 6.72 -11.89 -11.21
CA ILE A 377 6.27 -11.54 -12.56
C ILE A 377 6.13 -12.79 -13.43
N ALA A 378 7.10 -13.71 -13.40
CA ALA A 378 7.03 -14.95 -14.15
C ALA A 378 5.82 -15.81 -13.75
N ASP A 379 5.57 -15.94 -12.45
CA ASP A 379 4.41 -16.67 -11.92
C ASP A 379 3.09 -15.96 -12.27
N ALA A 380 3.03 -14.61 -12.16
CA ALA A 380 1.85 -13.83 -12.56
C ALA A 380 1.50 -14.04 -14.03
N THR A 381 2.51 -14.00 -14.91
CA THR A 381 2.36 -14.26 -16.34
C THR A 381 1.87 -15.71 -16.59
N ALA A 382 2.49 -16.69 -15.97
CA ALA A 382 2.14 -18.10 -16.14
C ALA A 382 0.72 -18.42 -15.66
N LEU A 383 0.29 -17.85 -14.54
CA LEU A 383 -1.00 -18.12 -13.92
C LEU A 383 -2.16 -17.37 -14.56
N SER A 384 -1.92 -16.15 -15.04
CA SER A 384 -2.95 -15.31 -15.68
C SER A 384 -3.01 -15.44 -17.19
N GLY A 385 -1.94 -15.89 -17.85
CA GLY A 385 -1.78 -15.85 -19.30
C GLY A 385 -1.51 -14.43 -19.84
N HIS A 386 -1.36 -13.44 -18.96
CA HIS A 386 -1.11 -12.05 -19.34
C HIS A 386 0.32 -11.88 -19.87
N GLN A 387 0.47 -11.18 -20.99
CA GLN A 387 1.79 -10.90 -21.57
C GLN A 387 2.42 -9.66 -20.92
N VAL A 388 3.72 -9.73 -20.64
CA VAL A 388 4.47 -8.61 -20.06
C VAL A 388 5.64 -8.28 -20.97
N GLU A 389 5.70 -7.04 -21.46
CA GLU A 389 6.75 -6.50 -22.32
C GLU A 389 7.60 -5.46 -21.60
N VAL A 390 7.08 -4.85 -20.54
CA VAL A 390 7.73 -3.79 -19.76
C VAL A 390 7.34 -3.88 -18.30
N ILE A 391 8.24 -3.49 -17.41
CA ILE A 391 8.02 -3.41 -15.98
C ILE A 391 8.03 -1.93 -15.56
N HIS A 392 7.01 -1.48 -14.85
CA HIS A 392 6.98 -0.17 -14.23
C HIS A 392 7.30 -0.29 -12.74
N LEU A 393 8.45 0.25 -12.32
CA LEU A 393 8.85 0.30 -10.92
C LEU A 393 8.45 1.65 -10.33
N LEU A 394 7.44 1.65 -9.45
CA LEU A 394 6.73 2.83 -8.95
C LEU A 394 7.11 3.12 -7.49
N GLY A 395 6.87 4.36 -7.06
CA GLY A 395 7.07 4.79 -5.68
C GLY A 395 8.52 5.04 -5.32
N GLY A 396 8.82 5.10 -4.02
CA GLY A 396 10.14 5.46 -3.50
C GLY A 396 11.30 4.58 -3.98
N GLY A 397 11.02 3.30 -4.26
CA GLY A 397 11.99 2.35 -4.81
C GLY A 397 12.52 2.72 -6.19
N ALA A 398 11.75 3.49 -6.97
CA ALA A 398 12.17 3.98 -8.29
C ALA A 398 13.41 4.89 -8.23
N ARG A 399 13.70 5.47 -7.06
CA ARG A 399 14.96 6.23 -6.83
C ARG A 399 16.19 5.35 -6.69
N ASN A 400 16.01 4.06 -6.44
CA ASN A 400 17.12 3.11 -6.32
C ASN A 400 17.50 2.56 -7.70
N ARG A 401 18.41 3.27 -8.36
CA ARG A 401 18.90 2.92 -9.69
C ARG A 401 19.46 1.50 -9.74
N LEU A 402 20.24 1.08 -8.73
CA LEU A 402 20.82 -0.26 -8.69
C LEU A 402 19.71 -1.33 -8.63
N LEU A 403 18.67 -1.15 -7.83
CA LEU A 403 17.53 -2.09 -7.79
C LEU A 403 16.81 -2.16 -9.15
N SER A 404 16.60 -1.00 -9.80
CA SER A 404 15.96 -0.95 -11.12
C SER A 404 16.77 -1.75 -12.17
N GLN A 405 18.09 -1.54 -12.21
CA GLN A 405 18.97 -2.26 -13.12
C GLN A 405 19.01 -3.76 -12.81
N LEU A 406 19.19 -4.12 -11.54
CA LEU A 406 19.19 -5.54 -11.14
C LEU A 406 17.85 -6.24 -11.46
N THR A 407 16.73 -5.51 -11.38
CA THR A 407 15.41 -6.05 -11.75
C THR A 407 15.33 -6.26 -13.27
N ALA A 408 15.82 -5.32 -14.08
CA ALA A 408 15.86 -5.46 -15.53
C ALA A 408 16.75 -6.66 -15.93
N ASP A 409 17.95 -6.77 -15.36
CA ASP A 409 18.89 -7.87 -15.61
C ASP A 409 18.28 -9.23 -15.22
N ALA A 410 17.63 -9.29 -14.05
CA ALA A 410 17.04 -10.53 -13.55
C ALA A 410 15.84 -10.99 -14.38
N THR A 411 15.01 -10.06 -14.88
CA THR A 411 13.78 -10.39 -15.62
C THR A 411 13.98 -10.53 -17.11
N GLY A 412 15.03 -9.92 -17.67
CA GLY A 412 15.24 -9.81 -19.12
C GLY A 412 14.27 -8.83 -19.79
N LEU A 413 13.60 -7.96 -19.01
CA LEU A 413 12.61 -6.99 -19.49
C LEU A 413 13.05 -5.56 -19.18
N PRO A 414 12.71 -4.58 -20.04
CA PRO A 414 12.97 -3.18 -19.73
C PRO A 414 12.20 -2.74 -18.48
N VAL A 415 12.88 -1.97 -17.62
CA VAL A 415 12.29 -1.37 -16.42
C VAL A 415 12.16 0.14 -16.60
N VAL A 416 10.94 0.64 -16.49
CA VAL A 416 10.61 2.06 -16.44
C VAL A 416 10.49 2.46 -14.98
N ALA A 417 11.41 3.28 -14.47
CA ALA A 417 11.46 3.69 -13.07
C ALA A 417 10.72 5.03 -12.87
N GLY A 418 9.67 5.02 -12.07
CA GLY A 418 8.82 6.17 -11.76
C GLY A 418 7.40 6.02 -12.32
N PRO A 419 6.51 6.93 -11.92
CA PRO A 419 6.75 8.09 -11.05
C PRO A 419 7.19 7.72 -9.64
N VAL A 420 8.05 8.52 -9.05
CA VAL A 420 8.47 8.34 -7.64
C VAL A 420 7.30 8.62 -6.70
N GLU A 421 6.54 9.66 -6.99
CA GLU A 421 5.34 10.08 -6.25
C GLU A 421 4.07 9.51 -6.90
N ALA A 422 4.13 8.23 -7.34
CA ALA A 422 3.05 7.57 -8.08
C ALA A 422 1.73 7.56 -7.31
N THR A 423 1.76 7.31 -6.00
CA THR A 423 0.59 7.29 -5.13
C THR A 423 -0.12 8.64 -5.14
N ALA A 424 0.58 9.72 -4.80
CA ALA A 424 0.02 11.07 -4.79
C ALA A 424 -0.45 11.51 -6.18
N LEU A 425 0.28 11.15 -7.24
CA LEU A 425 -0.10 11.45 -8.62
C LEU A 425 -1.41 10.73 -8.98
N GLY A 426 -1.53 9.44 -8.69
CA GLY A 426 -2.76 8.68 -8.94
C GLY A 426 -3.96 9.21 -8.17
N ASN A 427 -3.76 9.58 -6.90
CA ASN A 427 -4.76 10.25 -6.07
C ASN A 427 -5.25 11.55 -6.74
N ILE A 428 -4.33 12.44 -7.15
CA ILE A 428 -4.65 13.70 -7.82
C ILE A 428 -5.34 13.48 -9.18
N LEU A 429 -4.90 12.49 -9.96
CA LEU A 429 -5.51 12.19 -11.26
C LEU A 429 -6.94 11.67 -11.14
N VAL A 430 -7.28 10.93 -10.08
CA VAL A 430 -8.66 10.55 -9.76
C VAL A 430 -9.50 11.76 -9.36
N GLN A 431 -8.95 12.69 -8.58
CA GLN A 431 -9.63 13.95 -8.25
C GLN A 431 -9.85 14.81 -9.51
N ALA A 432 -8.84 14.90 -10.38
CA ALA A 432 -8.95 15.61 -11.66
C ALA A 432 -10.04 15.01 -12.56
N ARG A 433 -10.15 13.68 -12.60
CA ARG A 433 -11.24 12.97 -13.29
C ARG A 433 -12.61 13.28 -12.67
N ALA A 434 -12.72 13.28 -11.36
CA ALA A 434 -13.96 13.64 -10.66
C ALA A 434 -14.39 15.09 -10.94
N ALA A 435 -13.44 15.97 -11.20
CA ALA A 435 -13.65 17.36 -11.60
C ALA A 435 -13.79 17.54 -13.14
N GLU A 436 -13.96 16.46 -13.91
CA GLU A 436 -14.12 16.46 -15.37
C GLU A 436 -12.95 17.14 -16.13
N LYS A 437 -11.73 17.06 -15.56
CA LYS A 437 -10.50 17.60 -16.18
C LYS A 437 -9.72 16.54 -16.95
N VAL A 438 -9.96 15.27 -16.67
CA VAL A 438 -9.29 14.12 -17.27
C VAL A 438 -10.34 13.05 -17.59
N ASP A 439 -10.25 12.41 -18.75
CA ASP A 439 -11.26 11.50 -19.29
C ASP A 439 -10.87 10.04 -19.11
N GLY A 440 -10.81 9.38 -18.17
CA GLY A 440 -10.57 7.94 -17.98
C GLY A 440 -9.10 7.54 -17.85
N LEU A 441 -8.89 6.24 -17.62
CA LEU A 441 -7.61 5.67 -17.24
C LEU A 441 -6.51 5.84 -18.30
N ARG A 442 -6.88 5.81 -19.58
CA ARG A 442 -5.93 5.94 -20.69
C ARG A 442 -5.28 7.34 -20.71
N GLU A 443 -6.07 8.39 -20.51
CA GLU A 443 -5.57 9.75 -20.46
C GLU A 443 -4.74 9.97 -19.18
N ILE A 444 -5.19 9.42 -18.06
CA ILE A 444 -4.44 9.40 -16.80
C ILE A 444 -3.02 8.87 -17.00
N ARG A 445 -2.87 7.73 -17.68
CA ARG A 445 -1.57 7.11 -17.95
C ARG A 445 -0.71 7.91 -18.92
N THR A 446 -1.33 8.60 -19.88
CA THR A 446 -0.60 9.50 -20.78
C THR A 446 0.01 10.66 -20.01
N LEU A 447 -0.74 11.28 -19.09
CA LEU A 447 -0.25 12.36 -18.25
C LEU A 447 0.86 11.88 -17.29
N ALA A 448 0.75 10.67 -16.78
CA ALA A 448 1.77 10.10 -15.89
C ALA A 448 3.12 9.83 -16.60
N HIS A 449 3.14 9.77 -17.91
CA HIS A 449 4.34 9.47 -18.69
C HIS A 449 5.49 10.49 -18.51
N GLU A 450 5.18 11.73 -18.17
CA GLU A 450 6.18 12.79 -17.93
C GLU A 450 7.02 12.55 -16.65
N PHE A 451 6.62 11.64 -15.80
CA PHE A 451 7.19 11.39 -14.46
C PHE A 451 8.08 10.15 -14.38
N HIS A 452 8.59 9.63 -15.48
CA HIS A 452 9.38 8.40 -15.46
C HIS A 452 10.79 8.53 -16.01
N SER A 453 11.65 7.60 -15.60
CA SER A 453 12.97 7.35 -16.21
C SER A 453 13.04 5.88 -16.63
N LYS A 454 13.55 5.60 -17.81
CA LYS A 454 13.62 4.24 -18.37
C LYS A 454 14.99 3.61 -18.15
N TYR A 455 14.99 2.36 -17.69
CA TYR A 455 16.15 1.49 -17.57
C TYR A 455 15.95 0.27 -18.49
N GLU A 456 16.91 -0.02 -19.34
CA GLU A 456 16.93 -1.17 -20.23
C GLU A 456 18.02 -2.15 -19.81
N LEU A 457 17.96 -3.36 -20.35
CA LEU A 457 19.03 -4.36 -20.18
C LEU A 457 20.40 -3.77 -20.57
N ALA A 458 21.41 -4.01 -19.73
CA ALA A 458 22.79 -3.59 -19.97
C ALA A 458 23.47 -4.44 -21.07
#